data_2facca0e7b1fab26881c174d9e40946a
#
_entry.id   2facca0e7b1fab26881c174d9e40946a
#
_cell.length_a   1.000
_cell.length_b   1.000
_cell.length_c   1.000
_cell.angle_alpha   90.00
_cell.angle_beta   90.00
_cell.angle_gamma   90.00
#
_symmetry.space_group_name_H-M   'P 1'
#
loop_
_entity.id
_entity.type
_entity.pdbx_description
1 polymer ?
#
loop_
_entity_poly.entity_id
_entity_poly.type
_entity_poly.pdbx_seq_one_letter_code
_entity_poly.pdbx_strand_id
1 'polypeptide(L)'
;ITDAIGTRWLDDATELERLIPFEKDAGFLDAMEAAKKADKESKPFFNYSLMKELNGGKQMKDVWTGSSTKQSEKRMGKHPTQKPEYLLERIIQASTLAEDTILDPFCGSGTTGVVASRMNRFFIGIDKEEDYLNITKARLEMLTGVE
;
A
#
# COMPACT_ATOMS: atom_id res chain seq x y z
N ILE A 1 8.27 -12.09 -9.33
CA ILE A 1 9.65 -11.58 -9.16
C ILE A 1 9.66 -10.72 -7.89
N THR A 2 10.57 -11.00 -6.99
CA THR A 2 10.77 -10.22 -5.76
C THR A 2 12.01 -9.40 -5.94
N ASP A 3 11.92 -8.08 -5.76
CA ASP A 3 13.08 -7.20 -5.79
C ASP A 3 13.82 -7.18 -4.44
N ALA A 4 14.93 -6.44 -4.37
CA ALA A 4 15.76 -6.32 -3.16
C ALA A 4 15.04 -5.70 -1.95
N ILE A 5 13.85 -5.14 -2.14
CA ILE A 5 13.02 -4.54 -1.08
C ILE A 5 11.82 -5.43 -0.74
N GLY A 6 11.71 -6.60 -1.35
CA GLY A 6 10.59 -7.51 -1.13
C GLY A 6 9.29 -7.10 -1.83
N THR A 7 9.33 -6.15 -2.77
CA THR A 7 8.18 -5.83 -3.61
C THR A 7 7.94 -6.94 -4.62
N ARG A 8 6.77 -7.54 -4.60
CA ARG A 8 6.39 -8.58 -5.54
C ARG A 8 5.49 -8.00 -6.62
N TRP A 9 5.92 -8.16 -7.87
CA TRP A 9 5.14 -7.81 -9.05
C TRP A 9 4.41 -9.04 -9.56
N LEU A 10 3.16 -8.87 -9.87
CA LEU A 10 2.36 -9.88 -10.55
C LEU A 10 2.32 -9.51 -12.03
N ASP A 11 3.19 -10.13 -12.80
CA ASP A 11 3.37 -9.81 -14.23
C ASP A 11 2.30 -10.46 -15.13
N ASP A 12 1.40 -11.27 -14.55
CA ASP A 12 0.44 -12.08 -15.30
C ASP A 12 -0.87 -12.26 -14.51
N ALA A 13 -2.00 -12.09 -15.18
CA ALA A 13 -3.33 -12.32 -14.61
C ALA A 13 -3.49 -13.74 -14.05
N THR A 14 -2.81 -14.73 -14.63
CA THR A 14 -2.78 -16.11 -14.14
C THR A 14 -2.07 -16.27 -12.80
N GLU A 15 -1.10 -15.42 -12.48
CA GLU A 15 -0.45 -15.42 -11.17
C GLU A 15 -1.34 -14.74 -10.12
N LEU A 16 -2.12 -13.75 -10.55
CA LEU A 16 -3.16 -13.10 -9.74
C LEU A 16 -4.25 -14.10 -9.34
N GLU A 17 -4.70 -14.93 -10.27
CA GLU A 17 -5.68 -15.99 -10.04
C GLU A 17 -5.20 -17.06 -9.06
N ARG A 18 -3.88 -17.28 -8.94
CA ARG A 18 -3.28 -18.20 -7.96
C ARG A 18 -3.18 -17.61 -6.55
N LEU A 19 -3.05 -16.30 -6.44
CA LEU A 19 -2.91 -15.61 -5.15
C LEU A 19 -4.24 -15.11 -4.60
N ILE A 20 -5.18 -14.83 -5.49
CA ILE A 20 -6.56 -14.47 -5.15
C ILE A 20 -7.41 -15.30 -6.11
N PRO A 21 -8.06 -16.36 -5.66
CA PRO A 21 -9.02 -17.06 -6.49
C PRO A 21 -10.16 -16.09 -6.82
N PHE A 22 -10.04 -15.45 -7.98
CA PHE A 22 -11.01 -14.52 -8.53
C PHE A 22 -12.07 -15.32 -9.32
N GLU A 23 -12.63 -16.34 -8.70
CA GLU A 23 -13.91 -16.88 -9.16
C GLU A 23 -15.00 -16.10 -8.46
N LYS A 24 -15.84 -15.47 -9.26
CA LYS A 24 -16.88 -14.53 -8.84
C LYS A 24 -17.88 -15.06 -7.80
N ASP A 25 -17.90 -16.34 -7.48
CA ASP A 25 -19.04 -16.95 -6.82
C ASP A 25 -18.80 -17.58 -5.44
N ALA A 26 -17.65 -18.09 -5.10
CA ALA A 26 -17.43 -18.68 -3.78
C ALA A 26 -16.11 -18.27 -3.13
N GLY A 27 -15.00 -18.35 -3.85
CA GLY A 27 -13.66 -18.16 -3.28
C GLY A 27 -13.39 -16.75 -2.74
N PHE A 28 -13.96 -15.70 -3.32
CA PHE A 28 -13.84 -14.33 -2.81
C PHE A 28 -14.62 -14.14 -1.52
N LEU A 29 -15.82 -14.70 -1.42
CA LEU A 29 -16.63 -14.64 -0.21
C LEU A 29 -15.98 -15.48 0.91
N ASP A 30 -15.44 -16.65 0.57
CA ASP A 30 -14.72 -17.51 1.52
C ASP A 30 -13.43 -16.85 1.99
N ALA A 31 -12.68 -16.20 1.11
CA ALA A 31 -11.48 -15.44 1.47
C ALA A 31 -11.83 -14.23 2.35
N MET A 32 -12.92 -13.51 2.03
CA MET A 32 -13.41 -12.43 2.89
C MET A 32 -13.92 -12.93 4.25
N GLU A 33 -14.59 -14.08 4.30
CA GLU A 33 -15.01 -14.68 5.57
C GLU A 33 -13.83 -15.20 6.37
N ALA A 34 -12.82 -15.82 5.74
CA ALA A 34 -11.57 -16.20 6.36
C ALA A 34 -10.81 -14.99 6.90
N ALA A 35 -10.74 -13.89 6.13
CA ALA A 35 -10.15 -12.62 6.59
C ALA A 35 -10.92 -12.02 7.77
N LYS A 36 -12.27 -12.02 7.71
CA LYS A 36 -13.11 -11.58 8.83
C LYS A 36 -12.97 -12.46 10.07
N LYS A 37 -12.76 -13.76 9.89
CA LYS A 37 -12.55 -14.69 10.99
C LYS A 37 -11.16 -14.50 11.62
N ALA A 38 -10.13 -14.34 10.81
CA ALA A 38 -8.78 -13.99 11.25
C ALA A 38 -8.78 -12.64 12.00
N ASP A 39 -9.53 -11.66 11.51
CA ASP A 39 -9.67 -10.32 12.12
C ASP A 39 -10.39 -10.38 13.49
N LYS A 40 -11.28 -11.36 13.72
CA LYS A 40 -11.91 -11.54 15.03
C LYS A 40 -10.98 -12.10 16.10
N GLU A 41 -9.92 -12.80 15.70
CA GLU A 41 -8.94 -13.41 16.60
C GLU A 41 -7.73 -12.51 16.84
N SER A 42 -7.44 -11.56 15.93
CA SER A 42 -6.38 -10.56 16.05
C SER A 42 -6.96 -9.24 16.55
N LYS A 43 -6.40 -8.70 17.63
CA LYS A 43 -6.73 -7.32 18.03
C LYS A 43 -6.21 -6.36 16.94
N PRO A 44 -7.04 -5.42 16.47
CA PRO A 44 -6.59 -4.40 15.52
C PRO A 44 -5.36 -3.68 16.10
N PHE A 45 -4.28 -3.64 15.31
CA PHE A 45 -3.10 -2.90 15.69
C PHE A 45 -3.29 -1.41 15.40
N PHE A 46 -3.01 -0.56 16.38
CA PHE A 46 -2.89 0.87 16.19
C PHE A 46 -1.75 1.42 17.04
N ASN A 47 -0.79 2.08 16.41
CA ASN A 47 0.41 2.60 17.06
C ASN A 47 0.16 3.92 17.80
N TYR A 48 -0.56 3.86 18.91
CA TYR A 48 -0.90 5.04 19.72
C TYR A 48 0.34 5.81 20.19
N SER A 49 1.40 5.11 20.55
CA SER A 49 2.62 5.74 21.06
C SER A 49 3.30 6.58 20.01
N LEU A 50 3.54 6.03 18.82
CA LEU A 50 4.12 6.73 17.69
C LEU A 50 3.24 7.89 17.24
N MET A 51 1.92 7.68 17.16
CA MET A 51 1.00 8.72 16.72
C MET A 51 0.94 9.90 17.70
N LYS A 52 1.10 9.66 19.00
CA LYS A 52 1.26 10.72 20.00
C LYS A 52 2.58 11.47 19.84
N GLU A 53 3.68 10.74 19.67
CA GLU A 53 5.00 11.34 19.46
C GLU A 53 4.99 12.28 18.25
N LEU A 54 4.49 11.80 17.10
CA LEU A 54 4.36 12.59 15.87
C LEU A 54 3.45 13.81 16.01
N ASN A 55 2.57 13.81 16.99
CA ASN A 55 1.66 14.93 17.31
C ASN A 55 2.08 15.74 18.55
N GLY A 56 3.37 15.80 18.86
CA GLY A 56 3.91 16.60 19.96
C GLY A 56 3.43 16.12 21.35
N GLY A 57 3.29 14.81 21.54
CA GLY A 57 2.88 14.18 22.79
C GLY A 57 1.36 14.17 23.02
N LYS A 58 0.56 14.75 22.12
CA LYS A 58 -0.91 14.79 22.21
C LYS A 58 -1.55 13.71 21.33
N GLN A 59 -2.74 13.29 21.70
CA GLN A 59 -3.49 12.36 20.86
C GLN A 59 -3.74 12.94 19.46
N MET A 60 -3.49 12.14 18.43
CA MET A 60 -3.76 12.52 17.05
C MET A 60 -5.26 12.72 16.85
N LYS A 61 -5.63 13.81 16.17
CA LYS A 61 -7.03 14.05 15.77
C LYS A 61 -7.40 13.22 14.56
N ASP A 62 -8.68 13.05 14.33
CA ASP A 62 -9.29 12.40 13.17
C ASP A 62 -9.28 13.27 11.90
N VAL A 63 -9.11 14.58 12.06
CA VAL A 63 -8.96 15.52 10.93
C VAL A 63 -7.49 15.84 10.72
N TRP A 64 -6.98 15.51 9.54
CA TRP A 64 -5.59 15.76 9.13
C TRP A 64 -5.55 16.81 8.03
N THR A 65 -4.81 17.87 8.28
CA THR A 65 -4.58 18.92 7.29
C THR A 65 -3.28 18.66 6.54
N GLY A 66 -3.29 18.95 5.25
CA GLY A 66 -2.11 18.80 4.41
C GLY A 66 -2.33 19.35 3.01
N SER A 67 -1.26 19.46 2.24
CA SER A 67 -1.31 19.91 0.85
C SER A 67 -1.73 18.78 -0.10
N SER A 68 -2.23 19.14 -1.26
CA SER A 68 -2.45 18.20 -2.36
C SER A 68 -1.12 17.57 -2.82
N THR A 69 -1.22 16.52 -3.63
CA THR A 69 -0.07 15.79 -4.21
C THR A 69 0.92 16.76 -4.87
N LYS A 70 2.18 16.70 -4.46
CA LYS A 70 3.26 17.55 -4.98
C LYS A 70 3.62 17.16 -6.42
N GLN A 71 4.17 18.10 -7.16
CA GLN A 71 4.64 17.85 -8.53
C GLN A 71 5.79 16.82 -8.57
N SER A 72 6.63 16.79 -7.52
CA SER A 72 7.69 15.79 -7.39
C SER A 72 7.18 14.35 -7.30
N GLU A 73 5.98 14.15 -6.74
CA GLU A 73 5.34 12.84 -6.62
C GLU A 73 4.72 12.34 -7.94
N LYS A 74 4.71 13.16 -8.99
CA LYS A 74 4.10 12.91 -10.31
C LYS A 74 5.11 12.77 -11.44
N ARG A 75 6.40 12.65 -11.14
CA ARG A 75 7.48 12.65 -12.15
C ARG A 75 7.38 11.49 -13.14
N MET A 76 6.98 10.31 -12.68
CA MET A 76 6.88 9.10 -13.50
C MET A 76 5.54 8.93 -14.20
N GLY A 77 4.62 9.88 -14.04
CA GLY A 77 3.30 9.86 -14.64
C GLY A 77 2.25 10.51 -13.75
N LYS A 78 1.05 10.68 -14.30
CA LYS A 78 -0.08 11.30 -13.60
C LYS A 78 -1.20 10.29 -13.43
N HIS A 79 -1.71 10.19 -12.22
CA HIS A 79 -2.97 9.50 -11.95
C HIS A 79 -4.00 10.53 -11.47
N PRO A 80 -5.23 10.53 -11.99
CA PRO A 80 -6.22 11.59 -11.70
C PRO A 80 -6.52 11.76 -10.21
N THR A 81 -6.53 10.66 -9.48
CA THR A 81 -6.89 10.61 -8.05
C THR A 81 -5.71 10.24 -7.15
N GLN A 82 -4.48 10.47 -7.60
CA GLN A 82 -3.28 10.18 -6.79
C GLN A 82 -3.34 10.84 -5.42
N LYS A 83 -3.14 10.06 -4.38
CA LYS A 83 -3.09 10.55 -3.00
C LYS A 83 -1.69 11.06 -2.66
N PRO A 84 -1.57 12.09 -1.81
CA PRO A 84 -0.26 12.59 -1.39
C PRO A 84 0.42 11.60 -0.44
N GLU A 85 1.74 11.48 -0.55
CA GLU A 85 2.55 10.52 0.19
C GLU A 85 2.43 10.70 1.71
N TYR A 86 2.41 11.94 2.21
CA TYR A 86 2.29 12.21 3.64
C TYR A 86 1.04 11.58 4.30
N LEU A 87 -0.05 11.44 3.53
CA LEU A 87 -1.27 10.81 4.02
C LEU A 87 -1.06 9.31 4.22
N LEU A 88 -0.46 8.65 3.23
CA LEU A 88 -0.15 7.22 3.29
C LEU A 88 0.91 6.94 4.36
N GLU A 89 1.93 7.79 4.52
CA GLU A 89 2.91 7.70 5.60
C GLU A 89 2.23 7.62 6.97
N ARG A 90 1.30 8.51 7.21
CA ARG A 90 0.56 8.57 8.48
C ARG A 90 -0.32 7.33 8.71
N ILE A 91 -1.01 6.88 7.67
CA ILE A 91 -1.85 5.68 7.72
C ILE A 91 -1.00 4.44 8.01
N ILE A 92 0.09 4.25 7.27
CA ILE A 92 0.99 3.11 7.40
C ILE A 92 1.65 3.09 8.78
N GLN A 93 2.13 4.22 9.27
CA GLN A 93 2.70 4.35 10.61
C GLN A 93 1.71 4.01 11.72
N ALA A 94 0.45 4.38 11.53
CA ALA A 94 -0.59 4.14 12.52
C ALA A 94 -1.01 2.67 12.58
N SER A 95 -0.99 1.94 11.46
CA SER A 95 -1.66 0.66 11.31
C SER A 95 -0.74 -0.53 11.07
N THR A 96 0.56 -0.32 10.89
CA THR A 96 1.53 -1.39 10.58
C THR A 96 2.84 -1.24 11.33
N LEU A 97 3.56 -2.35 11.46
CA LEU A 97 4.96 -2.41 11.91
C LEU A 97 5.91 -2.57 10.71
N ALA A 98 7.22 -2.39 10.94
CA ALA A 98 8.22 -2.72 9.95
C ALA A 98 8.11 -4.21 9.57
N GLU A 99 8.38 -4.52 8.30
CA GLU A 99 8.31 -5.87 7.72
C GLU A 99 6.89 -6.44 7.56
N ASP A 100 5.84 -5.69 7.93
CA ASP A 100 4.47 -6.07 7.59
C ASP A 100 4.23 -5.98 6.08
N THR A 101 3.32 -6.80 5.58
CA THR A 101 2.88 -6.79 4.18
C THR A 101 1.64 -5.92 4.02
N ILE A 102 1.70 -4.97 3.10
CA ILE A 102 0.60 -4.07 2.76
C ILE A 102 0.03 -4.46 1.40
N LEU A 103 -1.26 -4.74 1.36
CA LEU A 103 -2.01 -4.98 0.13
C LEU A 103 -2.80 -3.73 -0.26
N ASP A 104 -2.61 -3.25 -1.49
CA ASP A 104 -3.45 -2.21 -2.10
C ASP A 104 -4.08 -2.74 -3.39
N PRO A 105 -5.36 -3.16 -3.35
CA PRO A 105 -6.03 -3.78 -4.49
C PRO A 105 -6.46 -2.77 -5.57
N PHE A 106 -6.19 -1.48 -5.39
CA PHE A 106 -6.47 -0.38 -6.32
C PHE A 106 -5.31 0.61 -6.31
N CYS A 107 -4.10 0.11 -6.53
CA CYS A 107 -2.87 0.85 -6.24
C CYS A 107 -2.64 2.09 -7.12
N GLY A 108 -3.29 2.18 -8.27
CA GLY A 108 -3.16 3.30 -9.21
C GLY A 108 -1.71 3.60 -9.53
N SER A 109 -1.24 4.80 -9.19
CA SER A 109 0.16 5.22 -9.36
C SER A 109 1.10 4.75 -8.25
N GLY A 110 0.69 3.82 -7.39
CA GLY A 110 1.54 3.16 -6.40
C GLY A 110 2.01 4.01 -5.23
N THR A 111 1.25 5.04 -4.82
CA THR A 111 1.67 5.88 -3.68
C THR A 111 1.82 5.06 -2.40
N THR A 112 0.92 4.10 -2.16
CA THR A 112 1.00 3.16 -1.04
C THR A 112 2.31 2.37 -1.09
N GLY A 113 2.68 1.83 -2.26
CA GLY A 113 3.90 1.05 -2.44
C GLY A 113 5.18 1.86 -2.22
N VAL A 114 5.23 3.10 -2.75
CA VAL A 114 6.36 4.02 -2.55
C VAL A 114 6.58 4.29 -1.06
N VAL A 115 5.52 4.57 -0.33
CA VAL A 115 5.60 4.85 1.11
C VAL A 115 5.93 3.59 1.90
N ALA A 116 5.29 2.46 1.60
CA ALA A 116 5.55 1.17 2.23
C ALA A 116 7.03 0.79 2.11
N SER A 117 7.59 0.85 0.91
CA SER A 117 9.00 0.52 0.64
C SER A 117 9.96 1.43 1.41
N ARG A 118 9.74 2.76 1.43
CA ARG A 118 10.56 3.69 2.21
C ARG A 118 10.52 3.43 3.71
N MET A 119 9.45 2.84 4.18
CA MET A 119 9.24 2.57 5.60
C MET A 119 9.56 1.11 5.98
N ASN A 120 10.23 0.36 5.11
CA ASN A 120 10.57 -1.05 5.31
C ASN A 120 9.33 -1.94 5.53
N ARG A 121 8.31 -1.79 4.69
CA ARG A 121 7.16 -2.68 4.58
C ARG A 121 7.16 -3.38 3.23
N PHE A 122 6.68 -4.62 3.18
CA PHE A 122 6.41 -5.29 1.92
C PHE A 122 5.15 -4.73 1.29
N PHE A 123 5.10 -4.74 -0.05
CA PHE A 123 3.98 -4.19 -0.80
C PHE A 123 3.48 -5.15 -1.86
N ILE A 124 2.17 -5.31 -1.92
CA ILE A 124 1.47 -6.01 -3.00
C ILE A 124 0.47 -5.01 -3.57
N GLY A 125 0.68 -4.58 -4.82
CA GLY A 125 -0.20 -3.67 -5.53
C GLY A 125 -0.95 -4.39 -6.64
N ILE A 126 -2.23 -4.08 -6.77
CA ILE A 126 -3.10 -4.58 -7.83
C ILE A 126 -3.77 -3.37 -8.49
N ASP A 127 -3.84 -3.36 -9.81
CA ASP A 127 -4.66 -2.43 -10.58
C ASP A 127 -5.11 -3.09 -11.88
N LYS A 128 -6.27 -2.70 -12.38
CA LYS A 128 -6.80 -3.21 -13.66
C LYS A 128 -6.15 -2.56 -14.88
N GLU A 129 -5.56 -1.38 -14.70
CA GLU A 129 -4.98 -0.59 -15.78
C GLU A 129 -3.46 -0.77 -15.79
N GLU A 130 -2.94 -1.40 -16.83
CA GLU A 130 -1.51 -1.67 -17.01
C GLU A 130 -0.67 -0.38 -16.99
N ASP A 131 -1.18 0.71 -17.57
CA ASP A 131 -0.50 2.01 -17.55
C ASP A 131 -0.22 2.50 -16.12
N TYR A 132 -1.14 2.26 -15.18
CA TYR A 132 -0.94 2.64 -13.79
C TYR A 132 0.04 1.70 -13.09
N LEU A 133 0.02 0.42 -13.39
CA LEU A 133 1.02 -0.52 -12.88
C LEU A 133 2.42 -0.16 -13.38
N ASN A 134 2.58 0.27 -14.63
CA ASN A 134 3.85 0.74 -15.18
C ASN A 134 4.35 2.00 -14.44
N ILE A 135 3.46 2.95 -14.11
CA ILE A 135 3.82 4.12 -13.28
C ILE A 135 4.25 3.66 -11.88
N THR A 136 3.53 2.74 -11.28
CA THR A 136 3.83 2.18 -9.96
C THR A 136 5.21 1.54 -9.96
N LYS A 137 5.49 0.69 -10.95
CA LYS A 137 6.78 0.02 -11.13
C LYS A 137 7.92 1.03 -11.25
N ALA A 138 7.81 1.99 -12.17
CA ALA A 138 8.83 3.02 -12.37
C ALA A 138 9.11 3.85 -11.09
N ARG A 139 8.09 4.16 -10.31
CA ARG A 139 8.25 4.87 -9.04
C ARG A 139 9.00 4.05 -8.00
N LEU A 140 8.76 2.76 -7.94
CA LEU A 140 9.42 1.86 -6.99
C LEU A 140 10.86 1.58 -7.42
N GLU A 141 11.13 1.33 -8.68
CA GLU A 141 12.48 1.17 -9.23
C GLU A 141 13.36 2.38 -8.94
N MET A 142 12.81 3.59 -9.06
CA MET A 142 13.53 4.82 -8.73
C MET A 142 13.96 4.88 -7.24
N LEU A 143 13.26 4.22 -6.34
CA LEU A 143 13.66 4.15 -4.93
C LEU A 143 14.84 3.21 -4.69
N THR A 144 14.93 2.14 -5.48
CA THR A 144 15.97 1.10 -5.32
C THR A 144 17.27 1.44 -6.02
N GLY A 145 17.27 2.43 -6.91
CA GLY A 145 18.43 2.76 -7.75
C GLY A 145 18.78 1.64 -8.74
N VAL A 146 17.88 0.74 -9.02
CA VAL A 146 18.02 -0.28 -10.07
C VAL A 146 17.62 0.38 -11.39
N GLU A 147 18.60 0.67 -12.25
CA GLU A 147 18.41 0.99 -13.66
C GLU A 147 18.27 -0.27 -14.51
#